data_546fe059a1481c3ea407aa6fa9f62d50
#
_entry.id   546fe059a1481c3ea407aa6fa9f62d50
#
_cell.length_a   1.000
_cell.length_b   1.000
_cell.length_c   1.000
_cell.angle_alpha   90.00
_cell.angle_beta   90.00
_cell.angle_gamma   90.00
#
_symmetry.space_group_name_H-M   'P 1'
#
loop_
_entity.id
_entity.type
_entity.pdbx_description
1 polymer ?
#
loop_
_entity_poly.entity_id
_entity_poly.type
_entity_poly.pdbx_seq_one_letter_code
_entity_poly.pdbx_strand_id
1 'polypeptide(L)'
;MPEITRLSDGSDWIELDFVERQRTPEFAMRLGIQMHVAGLSLSNTISILERLGVERSRTAVHNWVQKADLQPEGGASPNHVALDETVIRINDQQYWLYAAIDPETNTFLHIRLFSTYTTGLTEIFLSELREKHDVETAVFLVDDAQWLQTALDRHGLDCRYEHHGNRNAVERIFREVKRRTSSFSNC
;
A
#
# COMPACT_ATOMS: atom_id res chain seq x y z
N MET A 1 -6.21 36.52 -10.47
CA MET A 1 -5.75 35.12 -10.52
C MET A 1 -5.34 34.75 -9.11
N PRO A 2 -5.98 33.77 -8.46
CA PRO A 2 -5.50 33.31 -7.18
C PRO A 2 -4.24 32.46 -7.40
N GLU A 3 -3.15 32.85 -6.75
CA GLU A 3 -1.91 32.09 -6.73
C GLU A 3 -2.12 30.73 -6.07
N ILE A 4 -1.97 29.66 -6.86
CA ILE A 4 -1.88 28.28 -6.37
C ILE A 4 -0.43 28.01 -5.90
N THR A 5 0.12 28.90 -5.10
CA THR A 5 1.53 28.84 -4.67
C THR A 5 1.70 28.13 -3.31
N ARG A 6 0.64 27.55 -2.72
CA ARG A 6 0.71 26.91 -1.39
C ARG A 6 0.55 25.38 -1.35
N LEU A 7 0.67 24.70 -2.48
CA LEU A 7 0.67 23.24 -2.53
C LEU A 7 2.07 22.62 -2.69
N SER A 8 3.12 23.43 -2.63
CA SER A 8 4.49 22.98 -2.92
C SER A 8 5.37 22.76 -1.69
N ASP A 9 4.82 22.78 -0.48
CA ASP A 9 5.61 22.67 0.76
C ASP A 9 5.28 21.39 1.55
N GLY A 10 4.96 20.31 0.88
CA GLY A 10 4.74 19.02 1.50
C GLY A 10 5.60 17.95 0.83
N SER A 11 6.45 17.31 1.61
CA SER A 11 7.29 16.16 1.27
C SER A 11 6.52 14.90 0.82
N ASP A 12 5.23 15.02 0.56
CA ASP A 12 4.32 13.91 0.22
C ASP A 12 4.03 13.80 -1.29
N TRP A 13 4.82 14.45 -2.14
CA TRP A 13 4.68 14.33 -3.58
C TRP A 13 5.38 13.09 -4.10
N ILE A 14 4.65 12.29 -4.89
CA ILE A 14 5.20 11.15 -5.62
C ILE A 14 6.33 11.64 -6.53
N GLU A 15 7.54 11.14 -6.35
CA GLU A 15 8.64 11.38 -7.27
C GLU A 15 8.44 10.53 -8.53
N LEU A 16 8.65 11.14 -9.70
CA LEU A 16 8.47 10.48 -10.99
C LEU A 16 9.77 10.56 -11.79
N ASP A 17 10.49 9.47 -11.90
CA ASP A 17 11.73 9.32 -12.66
C ASP A 17 11.51 9.11 -14.18
N PHE A 18 10.24 8.91 -14.60
CA PHE A 18 9.88 8.67 -16.02
C PHE A 18 9.37 9.89 -16.78
N VAL A 19 9.44 11.11 -16.21
CA VAL A 19 8.83 12.32 -16.79
C VAL A 19 9.64 12.91 -17.92
N GLU A 20 10.93 12.60 -18.05
CA GLU A 20 11.79 13.09 -19.12
C GLU A 20 11.20 12.77 -20.50
N ARG A 21 10.89 13.83 -21.30
CA ARG A 21 10.35 13.79 -22.68
C ARG A 21 8.86 13.46 -22.82
N GLN A 22 8.06 13.60 -21.78
CA GLN A 22 6.61 13.45 -21.88
C GLN A 22 5.93 14.76 -22.33
N ARG A 23 4.91 14.64 -23.22
CA ARG A 23 4.06 15.78 -23.62
C ARG A 23 3.08 16.25 -22.54
N THR A 24 2.97 15.53 -21.44
CA THR A 24 2.11 15.86 -20.30
C THR A 24 2.96 16.58 -19.26
N PRO A 25 2.50 17.70 -18.72
CA PRO A 25 3.18 18.34 -17.60
C PRO A 25 3.29 17.38 -16.41
N GLU A 26 4.44 17.34 -15.76
CA GLU A 26 4.71 16.47 -14.60
C GLU A 26 3.66 16.65 -13.51
N PHE A 27 3.30 17.91 -13.20
CA PHE A 27 2.23 18.21 -12.23
C PHE A 27 0.92 17.49 -12.55
N ALA A 28 0.51 17.45 -13.82
CA ALA A 28 -0.73 16.78 -14.21
C ALA A 28 -0.63 15.25 -14.08
N MET A 29 0.54 14.66 -14.32
CA MET A 29 0.78 13.24 -14.09
C MET A 29 0.73 12.93 -12.60
N ARG A 30 1.44 13.67 -11.75
CA ARG A 30 1.41 13.51 -10.28
C ARG A 30 0.00 13.65 -9.75
N LEU A 31 -0.73 14.68 -10.14
CA LEU A 31 -2.11 14.91 -9.73
C LEU A 31 -3.03 13.75 -10.17
N GLY A 32 -2.89 13.27 -11.40
CA GLY A 32 -3.66 12.15 -11.93
C GLY A 32 -3.41 10.85 -11.14
N ILE A 33 -2.15 10.56 -10.83
CA ILE A 33 -1.75 9.41 -10.00
C ILE A 33 -2.35 9.56 -8.60
N GLN A 34 -2.16 10.69 -7.94
CA GLN A 34 -2.67 10.94 -6.59
C GLN A 34 -4.19 10.82 -6.49
N MET A 35 -4.94 11.42 -7.43
CA MET A 35 -6.39 11.30 -7.46
C MET A 35 -6.85 9.86 -7.60
N HIS A 36 -6.19 9.07 -8.47
CA HIS A 36 -6.54 7.66 -8.66
C HIS A 36 -6.20 6.83 -7.43
N VAL A 37 -5.02 7.00 -6.84
CA VAL A 37 -4.60 6.34 -5.58
C VAL A 37 -5.50 6.74 -4.42
N ALA A 38 -5.96 8.00 -4.37
CA ALA A 38 -6.95 8.46 -3.39
C ALA A 38 -8.35 7.84 -3.57
N GLY A 39 -8.56 7.02 -4.63
CA GLY A 39 -9.78 6.24 -4.84
C GLY A 39 -10.72 6.78 -5.91
N LEU A 40 -10.31 7.79 -6.70
CA LEU A 40 -11.10 8.21 -7.84
C LEU A 40 -11.01 7.18 -8.97
N SER A 41 -12.13 6.92 -9.64
CA SER A 41 -12.12 6.11 -10.86
C SER A 41 -11.26 6.80 -11.94
N LEU A 42 -10.69 6.02 -12.86
CA LEU A 42 -9.96 6.59 -14.00
C LEU A 42 -10.79 7.60 -14.79
N SER A 43 -12.11 7.35 -14.94
CA SER A 43 -13.01 8.27 -15.63
C SER A 43 -13.15 9.60 -14.88
N ASN A 44 -13.31 9.57 -13.57
CA ASN A 44 -13.40 10.79 -12.75
C ASN A 44 -12.06 11.55 -12.73
N THR A 45 -10.96 10.82 -12.64
CA THR A 45 -9.61 11.42 -12.71
C THR A 45 -9.42 12.19 -14.03
N ILE A 46 -9.78 11.56 -15.16
CA ILE A 46 -9.71 12.22 -16.48
C ILE A 46 -10.58 13.46 -16.53
N SER A 47 -11.84 13.35 -16.08
CA SER A 47 -12.76 14.49 -16.10
C SER A 47 -12.24 15.70 -15.31
N ILE A 48 -11.49 15.47 -14.24
CA ILE A 48 -10.84 16.57 -13.48
C ILE A 48 -9.63 17.11 -14.26
N LEU A 49 -8.80 16.23 -14.82
CA LEU A 49 -7.64 16.66 -15.65
C LEU A 49 -8.07 17.49 -16.85
N GLU A 50 -9.16 17.11 -17.54
CA GLU A 50 -9.75 17.85 -18.65
C GLU A 50 -10.18 19.26 -18.23
N ARG A 51 -10.79 19.44 -17.05
CA ARG A 51 -11.13 20.76 -16.49
C ARG A 51 -9.89 21.63 -16.23
N LEU A 52 -8.74 21.00 -16.04
CA LEU A 52 -7.45 21.68 -15.88
C LEU A 52 -6.72 21.88 -17.24
N GLY A 53 -7.38 21.55 -18.34
CA GLY A 53 -6.84 21.71 -19.70
C GLY A 53 -5.90 20.56 -20.11
N VAL A 54 -5.93 19.42 -19.42
CA VAL A 54 -5.07 18.27 -19.72
C VAL A 54 -5.94 17.10 -20.20
N GLU A 55 -6.06 16.97 -21.53
CA GLU A 55 -6.80 15.86 -22.16
C GLU A 55 -5.92 14.61 -22.24
N ARG A 56 -6.33 13.54 -21.56
CA ARG A 56 -5.64 12.23 -21.56
C ARG A 56 -6.62 11.09 -21.53
N SER A 57 -6.18 9.92 -22.02
CA SER A 57 -6.97 8.70 -22.00
C SER A 57 -6.88 7.99 -20.63
N ARG A 58 -7.85 7.12 -20.35
CA ARG A 58 -7.80 6.21 -19.19
C ARG A 58 -6.54 5.36 -19.18
N THR A 59 -6.12 4.87 -20.34
CA THR A 59 -4.90 4.08 -20.49
C THR A 59 -3.66 4.91 -20.11
N ALA A 60 -3.62 6.20 -20.44
CA ALA A 60 -2.50 7.05 -20.07
C ALA A 60 -2.37 7.18 -18.55
N VAL A 61 -3.46 7.49 -17.84
CA VAL A 61 -3.47 7.59 -16.37
C VAL A 61 -3.13 6.25 -15.73
N HIS A 62 -3.71 5.15 -16.23
CA HIS A 62 -3.38 3.80 -15.78
C HIS A 62 -1.88 3.50 -15.90
N ASN A 63 -1.28 3.81 -17.06
CA ASN A 63 0.14 3.60 -17.29
C ASN A 63 1.03 4.46 -16.38
N TRP A 64 0.59 5.68 -16.04
CA TRP A 64 1.33 6.51 -15.08
C TRP A 64 1.34 5.87 -13.70
N VAL A 65 0.19 5.36 -13.23
CA VAL A 65 0.10 4.67 -11.94
C VAL A 65 1.00 3.43 -11.91
N GLN A 66 1.01 2.65 -12.99
CA GLN A 66 1.89 1.47 -13.09
C GLN A 66 3.38 1.82 -13.10
N LYS A 67 3.75 2.93 -13.76
CA LYS A 67 5.14 3.37 -13.84
C LYS A 67 5.63 4.08 -12.58
N ALA A 68 4.73 4.59 -11.77
CA ALA A 68 5.08 5.31 -10.54
C ALA A 68 5.67 4.40 -9.44
N ASP A 69 5.67 3.08 -9.66
CA ASP A 69 6.21 2.05 -8.76
C ASP A 69 5.92 2.34 -7.28
N LEU A 70 4.62 2.43 -6.95
CA LEU A 70 4.12 2.79 -5.61
C LEU A 70 4.29 1.64 -4.60
N GLN A 71 5.31 0.80 -4.76
CA GLN A 71 5.66 -0.21 -3.79
C GLN A 71 6.30 0.44 -2.55
N PRO A 72 6.12 -0.14 -1.36
CA PRO A 72 6.82 0.32 -0.18
C PRO A 72 8.34 0.36 -0.41
N GLU A 73 8.97 1.49 -0.07
CA GLU A 73 10.42 1.63 -0.13
C GLU A 73 11.09 0.64 0.82
N GLY A 74 12.26 0.12 0.42
CA GLY A 74 13.07 -0.76 1.23
C GLY A 74 14.00 -0.01 2.20
N GLY A 75 14.69 -0.76 3.06
CA GLY A 75 15.76 -0.21 3.93
C GLY A 75 15.28 0.32 5.28
N ALA A 76 14.02 0.10 5.68
CA ALA A 76 13.57 0.43 7.01
C ALA A 76 14.15 -0.54 8.06
N SER A 77 14.35 -0.05 9.30
CA SER A 77 14.76 -0.84 10.48
C SER A 77 13.82 -0.48 11.66
N PRO A 78 12.57 -1.00 11.65
CA PRO A 78 11.57 -0.68 12.66
C PRO A 78 11.85 -1.44 13.97
N ASN A 79 11.48 -0.86 15.12
CA ASN A 79 11.51 -1.56 16.41
C ASN A 79 10.33 -2.55 16.55
N HIS A 80 9.20 -2.21 15.94
CA HIS A 80 7.99 -3.03 15.94
C HIS A 80 7.45 -3.21 14.53
N VAL A 81 6.93 -4.39 14.25
CA VAL A 81 6.22 -4.68 13.00
C VAL A 81 4.84 -5.21 13.34
N ALA A 82 3.79 -4.47 13.01
CA ALA A 82 2.44 -4.97 13.09
C ALA A 82 2.15 -5.80 11.84
N LEU A 83 1.91 -7.10 12.03
CA LEU A 83 1.62 -8.07 10.97
C LEU A 83 0.21 -8.63 11.14
N ASP A 84 -0.55 -8.60 10.07
CA ASP A 84 -1.91 -9.14 10.06
C ASP A 84 -2.32 -9.50 8.62
N GLU A 85 -3.38 -10.30 8.48
CA GLU A 85 -3.99 -10.56 7.19
C GLU A 85 -5.49 -10.28 7.23
N THR A 86 -6.03 -10.02 6.05
CA THR A 86 -7.46 -9.82 5.89
C THR A 86 -7.96 -10.41 4.58
N VAL A 87 -9.23 -10.83 4.59
CA VAL A 87 -9.88 -11.33 3.39
C VAL A 87 -10.43 -10.17 2.57
N ILE A 88 -10.11 -10.16 1.27
CA ILE A 88 -10.74 -9.29 0.27
C ILE A 88 -11.35 -10.12 -0.85
N ARG A 89 -12.32 -9.56 -1.56
CA ARG A 89 -12.95 -10.18 -2.73
C ARG A 89 -12.65 -9.36 -3.97
N ILE A 90 -12.20 -10.06 -5.03
CA ILE A 90 -11.94 -9.47 -6.34
C ILE A 90 -12.63 -10.37 -7.36
N ASN A 91 -13.59 -9.84 -8.13
CA ASN A 91 -14.36 -10.60 -9.13
C ASN A 91 -14.94 -11.92 -8.57
N ASP A 92 -15.62 -11.83 -7.42
CA ASP A 92 -16.22 -12.95 -6.68
C ASP A 92 -15.24 -14.01 -6.15
N GLN A 93 -13.94 -13.84 -6.38
CA GLN A 93 -12.90 -14.68 -5.80
C GLN A 93 -12.38 -14.10 -4.49
N GLN A 94 -12.10 -14.98 -3.53
CA GLN A 94 -11.59 -14.62 -2.22
C GLN A 94 -10.06 -14.69 -2.21
N TYR A 95 -9.42 -13.64 -1.65
CA TYR A 95 -7.98 -13.54 -1.48
C TYR A 95 -7.65 -13.10 -0.07
N TRP A 96 -6.45 -13.46 0.38
CA TRP A 96 -5.87 -13.03 1.65
C TRP A 96 -4.82 -11.96 1.38
N LEU A 97 -5.07 -10.76 1.91
CA LEU A 97 -4.15 -9.63 1.85
C LEU A 97 -3.35 -9.60 3.14
N TYR A 98 -2.06 -9.92 3.05
CA TYR A 98 -1.10 -9.79 4.14
C TYR A 98 -0.49 -8.40 4.12
N ALA A 99 -0.29 -7.80 5.30
CA ALA A 99 0.37 -6.51 5.42
C ALA A 99 1.28 -6.47 6.66
N ALA A 100 2.48 -5.95 6.47
CA ALA A 100 3.40 -5.59 7.52
C ALA A 100 3.56 -4.06 7.56
N ILE A 101 3.43 -3.47 8.72
CA ILE A 101 3.40 -2.02 8.94
C ILE A 101 4.29 -1.69 10.11
N ASP A 102 5.06 -0.62 9.99
CA ASP A 102 5.65 0.04 11.14
C ASP A 102 4.56 0.85 11.87
N PRO A 103 4.16 0.45 13.08
CA PRO A 103 3.08 1.13 13.80
C PRO A 103 3.49 2.52 14.34
N GLU A 104 4.78 2.82 14.46
CA GLU A 104 5.28 4.09 14.94
C GLU A 104 5.16 5.17 13.87
N THR A 105 5.52 4.82 12.63
CA THR A 105 5.46 5.74 11.47
C THR A 105 4.17 5.61 10.65
N ASN A 106 3.38 4.56 10.86
CA ASN A 106 2.24 4.14 10.03
C ASN A 106 2.64 3.86 8.57
N THR A 107 3.87 3.44 8.33
CA THR A 107 4.41 3.15 7.00
C THR A 107 4.22 1.68 6.67
N PHE A 108 3.76 1.39 5.45
CA PHE A 108 3.79 0.03 4.92
C PHE A 108 5.23 -0.41 4.71
N LEU A 109 5.57 -1.57 5.25
CA LEU A 109 6.84 -2.25 5.01
C LEU A 109 6.68 -3.26 3.87
N HIS A 110 5.63 -4.08 3.93
CA HIS A 110 5.36 -5.06 2.88
C HIS A 110 3.86 -5.34 2.78
N ILE A 111 3.41 -5.64 1.56
CA ILE A 111 2.04 -6.03 1.28
C ILE A 111 2.02 -7.11 0.21
N ARG A 112 1.23 -8.17 0.42
CA ARG A 112 1.11 -9.28 -0.52
C ARG A 112 -0.31 -9.85 -0.57
N LEU A 113 -0.71 -10.29 -1.75
CA LEU A 113 -2.00 -10.94 -1.97
C LEU A 113 -1.77 -12.43 -2.27
N PHE A 114 -2.49 -13.30 -1.53
CA PHE A 114 -2.46 -14.74 -1.75
C PHE A 114 -3.87 -15.28 -2.01
N SER A 115 -3.97 -16.39 -2.74
CA SER A 115 -5.25 -17.06 -2.99
C SER A 115 -5.77 -17.86 -1.80
N THR A 116 -4.91 -18.11 -0.80
CA THR A 116 -5.24 -18.84 0.44
C THR A 116 -4.31 -18.38 1.56
N TYR A 117 -4.49 -18.91 2.77
CA TYR A 117 -3.61 -18.69 3.92
C TYR A 117 -3.00 -20.00 4.39
N THR A 118 -1.72 -20.03 4.61
CA THR A 118 -0.97 -21.15 5.19
C THR A 118 0.30 -20.64 5.84
N THR A 119 0.87 -21.43 6.77
CA THR A 119 2.18 -21.12 7.36
C THR A 119 3.25 -20.90 6.28
N GLY A 120 3.28 -21.75 5.24
CA GLY A 120 4.26 -21.61 4.16
C GLY A 120 4.14 -20.33 3.35
N LEU A 121 2.91 -19.81 3.13
CA LEU A 121 2.71 -18.52 2.47
C LEU A 121 3.12 -17.35 3.39
N THR A 122 2.91 -17.49 4.70
CA THR A 122 3.44 -16.54 5.67
C THR A 122 4.97 -16.55 5.68
N GLU A 123 5.62 -17.71 5.60
CA GLU A 123 7.08 -17.82 5.50
C GLU A 123 7.62 -17.11 4.23
N ILE A 124 6.94 -17.25 3.09
CA ILE A 124 7.28 -16.51 1.86
C ILE A 124 7.15 -15.00 2.09
N PHE A 125 6.05 -14.54 2.70
CA PHE A 125 5.84 -13.15 3.02
C PHE A 125 6.94 -12.58 3.93
N LEU A 126 7.31 -13.31 4.97
CA LEU A 126 8.38 -12.93 5.91
C LEU A 126 9.74 -12.90 5.23
N SER A 127 10.04 -13.84 4.33
CA SER A 127 11.29 -13.83 3.54
C SER A 127 11.39 -12.56 2.68
N GLU A 128 10.32 -12.21 1.98
CA GLU A 128 10.27 -10.99 1.16
C GLU A 128 10.38 -9.71 2.00
N LEU A 129 9.78 -9.69 3.19
CA LEU A 129 9.88 -8.58 4.14
C LEU A 129 11.33 -8.39 4.60
N ARG A 130 12.02 -9.49 4.97
CA ARG A 130 13.41 -9.49 5.41
C ARG A 130 14.40 -9.11 4.31
N GLU A 131 14.10 -9.45 3.05
CA GLU A 131 14.91 -9.00 1.91
C GLU A 131 14.86 -7.48 1.70
N LYS A 132 13.72 -6.86 2.06
CA LYS A 132 13.49 -5.43 1.86
C LYS A 132 13.90 -4.57 3.06
N HIS A 133 13.79 -5.10 4.27
CA HIS A 133 13.92 -4.35 5.52
C HIS A 133 14.74 -5.12 6.55
N ASP A 134 15.45 -4.38 7.40
CA ASP A 134 16.12 -4.95 8.56
C ASP A 134 15.11 -5.10 9.71
N VAL A 135 14.50 -6.28 9.80
CA VAL A 135 13.48 -6.62 10.79
C VAL A 135 13.92 -7.73 11.75
N GLU A 136 15.22 -8.09 11.74
CA GLU A 136 15.77 -9.18 12.56
C GLU A 136 15.62 -8.94 14.07
N THR A 137 15.70 -7.69 14.49
CA THR A 137 15.60 -7.28 15.90
C THR A 137 14.23 -6.72 16.25
N ALA A 138 13.32 -6.64 15.28
CA ALA A 138 11.98 -6.11 15.50
C ALA A 138 11.10 -7.08 16.28
N VAL A 139 10.20 -6.54 17.11
CA VAL A 139 9.15 -7.34 17.76
C VAL A 139 7.91 -7.33 16.89
N PHE A 140 7.49 -8.51 16.41
CA PHE A 140 6.30 -8.66 15.60
C PHE A 140 5.03 -8.67 16.48
N LEU A 141 4.12 -7.76 16.19
CA LEU A 141 2.82 -7.63 16.87
C LEU A 141 1.78 -8.37 16.02
N VAL A 142 1.30 -9.49 16.54
CA VAL A 142 0.36 -10.39 15.84
C VAL A 142 -0.86 -10.68 16.69
N ASP A 143 -1.90 -11.24 16.07
CA ASP A 143 -3.03 -11.81 16.78
C ASP A 143 -2.78 -13.29 17.14
N ASP A 144 -3.84 -13.98 17.55
CA ASP A 144 -3.82 -15.40 17.96
C ASP A 144 -3.77 -16.38 16.77
N ALA A 145 -3.44 -15.90 15.56
CA ALA A 145 -3.34 -16.73 14.37
C ALA A 145 -2.11 -17.65 14.45
N GLN A 146 -2.34 -18.95 14.70
CA GLN A 146 -1.27 -19.92 14.89
C GLN A 146 -0.30 -20.03 13.70
N TRP A 147 -0.79 -19.83 12.46
CA TRP A 147 0.06 -19.89 11.26
C TRP A 147 1.04 -18.73 11.20
N LEU A 148 0.65 -17.52 11.68
CA LEU A 148 1.55 -16.37 11.79
C LEU A 148 2.64 -16.63 12.83
N GLN A 149 2.25 -17.05 14.03
CA GLN A 149 3.18 -17.37 15.13
C GLN A 149 4.15 -18.48 14.73
N THR A 150 3.64 -19.57 14.14
CA THR A 150 4.48 -20.69 13.68
C THR A 150 5.49 -20.25 12.61
N ALA A 151 5.10 -19.37 11.70
CA ALA A 151 6.00 -18.86 10.68
C ALA A 151 7.09 -17.95 11.28
N LEU A 152 6.70 -17.06 12.21
CA LEU A 152 7.64 -16.20 12.93
C LEU A 152 8.66 -17.01 13.72
N ASP A 153 8.20 -18.01 14.48
CA ASP A 153 9.07 -18.93 15.23
C ASP A 153 10.10 -19.64 14.33
N ARG A 154 9.65 -20.13 13.16
CA ARG A 154 10.53 -20.79 12.18
C ARG A 154 11.56 -19.86 11.58
N HIS A 155 11.23 -18.58 11.46
CA HIS A 155 12.15 -17.55 11.01
C HIS A 155 13.05 -17.00 12.13
N GLY A 156 12.85 -17.44 13.39
CA GLY A 156 13.59 -16.94 14.55
C GLY A 156 13.29 -15.48 14.89
N LEU A 157 12.09 -14.99 14.54
CA LEU A 157 11.66 -13.62 14.76
C LEU A 157 10.85 -13.54 16.05
N ASP A 158 11.15 -12.52 16.86
CA ASP A 158 10.44 -12.29 18.11
C ASP A 158 9.01 -11.81 17.85
N CYS A 159 8.02 -12.47 18.47
CA CYS A 159 6.64 -12.06 18.34
C CYS A 159 5.99 -11.82 19.71
N ARG A 160 5.06 -10.88 19.73
CA ARG A 160 4.21 -10.57 20.87
C ARG A 160 2.75 -10.54 20.44
N TYR A 161 1.94 -11.25 21.21
CA TYR A 161 0.49 -11.18 21.08
C TYR A 161 -0.02 -9.82 21.57
N GLU A 162 -0.73 -9.10 20.72
CA GLU A 162 -1.30 -7.80 21.05
C GLU A 162 -2.72 -7.66 20.49
N HIS A 163 -3.73 -7.60 21.38
CA HIS A 163 -5.13 -7.41 20.99
C HIS A 163 -5.47 -5.97 20.62
N HIS A 164 -4.80 -4.99 21.22
CA HIS A 164 -5.07 -3.57 21.08
C HIS A 164 -3.76 -2.78 21.09
N GLY A 165 -3.78 -1.50 20.76
CA GLY A 165 -2.60 -0.67 20.79
C GLY A 165 -1.97 -0.47 19.42
N ASN A 166 -0.69 -0.77 19.28
CA ASN A 166 0.07 -0.54 18.04
C ASN A 166 -0.41 -1.38 16.85
N ARG A 167 -1.02 -2.56 17.12
CA ARG A 167 -1.66 -3.38 16.09
C ARG A 167 -2.88 -2.70 15.44
N ASN A 168 -3.55 -1.78 16.12
CA ASN A 168 -4.67 -1.02 15.55
C ASN A 168 -4.29 -0.24 14.27
N ALA A 169 -3.00 -0.01 14.02
CA ALA A 169 -2.52 0.59 12.78
C ALA A 169 -2.90 -0.29 11.57
N VAL A 170 -2.62 -1.60 11.62
CA VAL A 170 -2.98 -2.55 10.54
C VAL A 170 -4.49 -2.63 10.36
N GLU A 171 -5.25 -2.78 11.47
CA GLU A 171 -6.72 -2.87 11.40
C GLU A 171 -7.36 -1.64 10.76
N ARG A 172 -6.83 -0.45 11.07
CA ARG A 172 -7.28 0.82 10.50
C ARG A 172 -7.05 0.85 8.99
N ILE A 173 -5.89 0.38 8.53
CA ILE A 173 -5.54 0.31 7.12
C ILE A 173 -6.40 -0.74 6.41
N PHE A 174 -6.59 -1.92 6.97
CA PHE A 174 -7.46 -2.94 6.39
C PHE A 174 -8.92 -2.48 6.28
N ARG A 175 -9.41 -1.71 7.24
CA ARG A 175 -10.74 -1.10 7.14
C ARG A 175 -10.84 -0.16 5.92
N GLU A 176 -9.81 0.64 5.70
CA GLU A 176 -9.78 1.54 4.54
C GLU A 176 -9.63 0.76 3.22
N VAL A 177 -8.79 -0.26 3.16
CA VAL A 177 -8.68 -1.15 1.99
C VAL A 177 -10.01 -1.80 1.69
N LYS A 178 -10.69 -2.39 2.68
CA LYS A 178 -12.02 -3.01 2.50
C LYS A 178 -13.05 -2.00 2.01
N ARG A 179 -13.06 -0.79 2.56
CA ARG A 179 -13.95 0.28 2.13
C ARG A 179 -13.75 0.63 0.65
N ARG A 180 -12.50 0.66 0.18
CA ARG A 180 -12.17 0.97 -1.21
C ARG A 180 -12.42 -0.21 -2.15
N THR A 181 -12.11 -1.42 -1.72
CA THR A 181 -12.29 -2.62 -2.56
C THR A 181 -13.75 -3.06 -2.65
N SER A 182 -14.60 -2.74 -1.68
CA SER A 182 -16.04 -3.05 -1.76
C SER A 182 -16.75 -2.36 -2.92
N SER A 183 -16.22 -1.24 -3.41
CA SER A 183 -16.75 -0.56 -4.60
C SER A 183 -16.40 -1.26 -5.93
N PHE A 184 -15.41 -2.16 -5.96
CA PHE A 184 -15.04 -2.94 -7.14
C PHE A 184 -15.80 -4.27 -7.25
N SER A 185 -16.49 -4.69 -6.19
CA SER A 185 -17.28 -5.92 -6.15
C SER A 185 -18.69 -5.77 -6.74
N ASN A 186 -19.08 -4.58 -7.19
CA ASN A 186 -20.42 -4.23 -7.66
C ASN A 186 -20.42 -3.76 -9.14
N CYS A 187 -19.43 -4.14 -9.93
CA CYS A 187 -19.42 -3.89 -11.39
C CYS A 187 -19.63 -5.17 -12.17
#